data_505a41e454ee3e9d45fa52e6047e5297
#
_entry.id   505a41e454ee3e9d45fa52e6047e5297
#
_cell.length_a   1.000
_cell.length_b   1.000
_cell.length_c   1.000
_cell.angle_alpha   90.00
_cell.angle_beta   90.00
_cell.angle_gamma   90.00
#
_symmetry.space_group_name_H-M   'P 1'
#
loop_
_entity.id
_entity.type
_entity.pdbx_description
1 polymer ?
#
loop_
_entity_poly.entity_id
_entity_poly.type
_entity_poly.pdbx_seq_one_letter_code
_entity_poly.pdbx_strand_id
1 'polypeptide(L)'
;QYRQFVNYVRDSILRERLADPAYGGDETYKIEEDKNGEPVTPHLNWKKPLPRKPNEDELRAFESLYVTNPVTGEKLLDASQLNFRYEIYDYAEAAKRKYRMNPAERNLNTDVNVNPNEEIWIAKDTAYIDEEGKIIRQTINRQLTGPWDFLNTYIVNVYPDTTCWVNDFPNADNEVYMRHYFSNAAYNDYPVVG
;
A
#
# COMPACT_ATOMS: atom_id res chain seq x y z
N GLN A 1 6.71 -5.99 17.03
CA GLN A 1 6.99 -5.12 15.86
C GLN A 1 5.94 -5.32 14.76
N TYR A 2 5.66 -6.57 14.34
CA TYR A 2 4.69 -6.84 13.27
C TYR A 2 3.27 -6.34 13.60
N ARG A 3 2.78 -6.60 14.80
CA ARG A 3 1.49 -6.09 15.28
C ARG A 3 1.40 -4.55 15.21
N GLN A 4 2.49 -3.86 15.52
CA GLN A 4 2.54 -2.40 15.39
C GLN A 4 2.42 -1.95 13.94
N PHE A 5 3.03 -2.70 13.02
CA PHE A 5 2.91 -2.44 11.59
C PHE A 5 1.48 -2.67 11.07
N VAL A 6 0.84 -3.78 11.45
CA VAL A 6 -0.57 -4.02 11.08
C VAL A 6 -1.49 -2.92 11.61
N ASN A 7 -1.29 -2.50 12.87
CA ASN A 7 -2.05 -1.39 13.44
C ASN A 7 -1.80 -0.08 12.71
N TYR A 8 -0.55 0.20 12.31
CA TYR A 8 -0.20 1.36 11.52
C TYR A 8 -0.94 1.37 10.18
N VAL A 9 -0.97 0.25 9.45
CA VAL A 9 -1.68 0.13 8.17
C VAL A 9 -3.18 0.31 8.37
N ARG A 10 -3.78 -0.32 9.37
CA ARG A 10 -5.20 -0.13 9.73
C ARG A 10 -5.50 1.34 10.00
N ASP A 11 -4.71 1.98 10.84
CA ASP A 11 -4.91 3.38 11.23
C ASP A 11 -4.66 4.35 10.06
N SER A 12 -3.81 3.98 9.09
CA SER A 12 -3.62 4.73 7.84
C SER A 12 -4.90 4.72 7.01
N ILE A 13 -5.44 3.52 6.77
CA ILE A 13 -6.67 3.34 5.98
C ILE A 13 -7.86 4.06 6.66
N LEU A 14 -7.95 3.99 7.99
CA LEU A 14 -8.99 4.72 8.73
C LEU A 14 -8.89 6.24 8.52
N ARG A 15 -7.68 6.81 8.56
CA ARG A 15 -7.49 8.24 8.32
C ARG A 15 -7.84 8.64 6.88
N GLU A 16 -7.49 7.82 5.91
CA GLU A 16 -7.87 8.04 4.52
C GLU A 16 -9.40 8.08 4.37
N ARG A 17 -10.10 7.10 4.97
CA ARG A 17 -11.58 7.05 4.94
C ARG A 17 -12.23 8.21 5.68
N LEU A 18 -11.72 8.59 6.85
CA LEU A 18 -12.25 9.71 7.60
C LEU A 18 -12.08 11.05 6.85
N ALA A 19 -11.06 11.16 6.01
CA ALA A 19 -10.86 12.31 5.12
C ALA A 19 -11.71 12.24 3.84
N ASP A 20 -12.28 11.08 3.52
CA ASP A 20 -13.08 10.87 2.31
C ASP A 20 -14.48 11.47 2.49
N PRO A 21 -14.98 12.29 1.53
CA PRO A 21 -16.35 12.83 1.56
C PRO A 21 -17.44 11.78 1.73
N ALA A 22 -17.23 10.54 1.28
CA ALA A 22 -18.15 9.42 1.47
C ALA A 22 -18.41 9.06 2.94
N TYR A 23 -17.48 9.46 3.85
CA TYR A 23 -17.53 9.20 5.28
C TYR A 23 -17.50 10.49 6.13
N GLY A 24 -18.05 11.59 5.59
CA GLY A 24 -18.13 12.87 6.29
C GLY A 24 -17.02 13.87 5.96
N GLY A 25 -15.95 13.46 5.29
CA GLY A 25 -14.96 14.34 4.67
C GLY A 25 -14.19 15.25 5.64
N ASP A 26 -13.70 14.71 6.76
CA ASP A 26 -12.88 15.48 7.68
C ASP A 26 -11.45 15.66 7.15
N GLU A 27 -11.26 16.70 6.34
CA GLU A 27 -9.98 17.04 5.70
C GLU A 27 -8.83 17.20 6.70
N THR A 28 -9.10 17.40 7.98
CA THR A 28 -8.05 17.55 8.99
C THR A 28 -7.24 16.26 9.24
N TYR A 29 -7.69 15.11 8.72
CA TYR A 29 -6.93 13.86 8.71
C TYR A 29 -5.88 13.79 7.59
N LYS A 30 -5.95 14.71 6.61
CA LYS A 30 -4.93 14.92 5.58
C LYS A 30 -4.24 16.27 5.76
N ILE A 31 -3.00 16.36 5.35
CA ILE A 31 -2.24 17.60 5.29
C ILE A 31 -1.91 17.82 3.82
N GLU A 32 -2.45 18.86 3.23
CA GLU A 32 -2.26 19.26 1.83
C GLU A 32 -1.56 20.63 1.71
N GLU A 33 -1.51 21.37 2.83
CA GLU A 33 -0.83 22.65 2.94
C GLU A 33 0.09 22.67 4.17
N ASP A 34 1.17 23.43 4.07
CA ASP A 34 2.05 23.67 5.20
C ASP A 34 1.46 24.74 6.14
N LYS A 35 2.23 25.10 7.18
CA LYS A 35 1.80 26.14 8.16
C LYS A 35 1.67 27.54 7.55
N ASN A 36 2.21 27.76 6.37
CA ASN A 36 2.19 29.04 5.66
C ASN A 36 1.09 29.07 4.57
N GLY A 37 0.34 27.97 4.40
CA GLY A 37 -0.64 27.82 3.34
C GLY A 37 -0.04 27.44 1.97
N GLU A 38 1.23 27.00 1.95
CA GLU A 38 1.85 26.54 0.73
C GLU A 38 1.50 25.05 0.48
N PRO A 39 1.14 24.67 -0.76
CA PRO A 39 0.77 23.30 -1.07
C PRO A 39 1.96 22.33 -0.87
N VAL A 40 1.71 21.25 -0.15
CA VAL A 40 2.68 20.17 0.05
C VAL A 40 2.15 18.86 -0.53
N THR A 41 3.04 17.88 -0.71
CA THR A 41 2.59 16.54 -1.09
C THR A 41 1.60 16.02 -0.07
N PRO A 42 0.37 15.67 -0.47
CA PRO A 42 -0.67 15.20 0.46
C PRO A 42 -0.18 14.00 1.29
N HIS A 43 -0.35 14.10 2.60
CA HIS A 43 0.03 13.03 3.53
C HIS A 43 -0.90 13.00 4.73
N LEU A 44 -0.93 11.85 5.42
CA LEU A 44 -1.82 11.65 6.56
C LEU A 44 -1.38 12.43 7.79
N ASN A 45 -2.35 13.04 8.49
CA ASN A 45 -2.12 13.74 9.75
C ASN A 45 -2.10 12.76 10.94
N TRP A 46 -0.91 12.30 11.29
CA TRP A 46 -0.71 11.40 12.44
C TRP A 46 -0.82 12.10 13.80
N LYS A 47 -0.79 13.43 13.84
CA LYS A 47 -0.95 14.19 15.08
C LYS A 47 -2.39 14.25 15.55
N LYS A 48 -3.34 14.16 14.62
CA LYS A 48 -4.77 14.07 14.96
C LYS A 48 -5.08 12.67 15.48
N PRO A 49 -5.60 12.53 16.71
CA PRO A 49 -6.00 11.22 17.21
C PRO A 49 -7.26 10.72 16.49
N LEU A 50 -7.42 9.41 16.39
CA LEU A 50 -8.67 8.81 15.93
C LEU A 50 -9.79 9.08 16.96
N PRO A 51 -11.04 9.27 16.50
CA PRO A 51 -12.15 9.61 17.38
C PRO A 51 -12.45 8.46 18.34
N ARG A 52 -12.58 8.78 19.64
CA ARG A 52 -12.95 7.81 20.67
C ARG A 52 -14.47 7.58 20.75
N LYS A 53 -15.24 8.56 20.30
CA LYS A 53 -16.70 8.51 20.21
C LYS A 53 -17.07 8.98 18.80
N PRO A 54 -17.02 8.08 17.81
CA PRO A 54 -17.32 8.45 16.44
C PRO A 54 -18.78 8.86 16.28
N ASN A 55 -19.03 9.85 15.42
CA ASN A 55 -20.36 10.16 14.90
C ASN A 55 -20.80 9.07 13.90
N GLU A 56 -21.98 9.22 13.28
CA GLU A 56 -22.54 8.20 12.37
C GLU A 56 -21.65 7.98 11.14
N ASP A 57 -21.13 9.03 10.54
CA ASP A 57 -20.26 8.95 9.36
C ASP A 57 -18.90 8.36 9.71
N GLU A 58 -18.29 8.82 10.79
CA GLU A 58 -17.05 8.25 11.31
C GLU A 58 -17.23 6.77 11.69
N LEU A 59 -18.38 6.42 12.29
CA LEU A 59 -18.69 5.03 12.64
C LEU A 59 -18.74 4.14 11.38
N ARG A 60 -19.35 4.64 10.30
CA ARG A 60 -19.35 3.93 9.01
C ARG A 60 -17.93 3.70 8.49
N ALA A 61 -17.03 4.68 8.64
CA ALA A 61 -15.63 4.52 8.26
C ALA A 61 -14.94 3.42 9.08
N PHE A 62 -15.18 3.36 10.38
CA PHE A 62 -14.67 2.28 11.22
C PHE A 62 -15.27 0.94 10.85
N GLU A 63 -16.59 0.84 10.72
CA GLU A 63 -17.29 -0.42 10.43
C GLU A 63 -16.94 -0.99 9.06
N SER A 64 -16.57 -0.14 8.10
CA SER A 64 -16.18 -0.58 6.76
C SER A 64 -14.90 -1.43 6.73
N LEU A 65 -14.08 -1.40 7.81
CA LEU A 65 -12.90 -2.28 7.96
C LEU A 65 -13.21 -3.61 8.63
N TYR A 66 -14.46 -3.85 9.02
CA TYR A 66 -14.82 -5.06 9.74
C TYR A 66 -15.89 -5.84 8.98
N VAL A 67 -15.78 -7.15 9.04
CA VAL A 67 -16.82 -8.09 8.63
C VAL A 67 -17.45 -8.74 9.84
N THR A 68 -18.75 -8.99 9.79
CA THR A 68 -19.45 -9.70 10.86
C THR A 68 -19.45 -11.18 10.53
N ASN A 69 -18.93 -12.01 11.43
CA ASN A 69 -19.02 -13.44 11.31
C ASN A 69 -20.50 -13.85 11.35
N PRO A 70 -21.05 -14.48 10.30
CA PRO A 70 -22.48 -14.80 10.23
C PRO A 70 -22.91 -15.85 11.27
N VAL A 71 -21.98 -16.61 11.82
CA VAL A 71 -22.27 -17.68 12.81
C VAL A 71 -22.19 -17.15 14.24
N THR A 72 -21.14 -16.39 14.56
CA THR A 72 -20.90 -15.93 15.95
C THR A 72 -21.40 -14.52 16.19
N GLY A 73 -21.68 -13.72 15.14
CA GLY A 73 -22.03 -12.30 15.25
C GLY A 73 -20.85 -11.40 15.64
N GLU A 74 -19.64 -11.94 15.78
CA GLU A 74 -18.46 -11.18 16.12
C GLU A 74 -17.98 -10.31 14.95
N LYS A 75 -17.58 -9.08 15.24
CA LYS A 75 -16.92 -8.21 14.27
C LYS A 75 -15.45 -8.55 14.19
N LEU A 76 -15.00 -9.00 13.03
CA LEU A 76 -13.62 -9.34 12.72
C LEU A 76 -13.06 -8.32 11.74
N LEU A 77 -11.78 -7.98 11.91
CA LEU A 77 -11.08 -7.11 10.98
C LEU A 77 -11.01 -7.79 9.60
N ASP A 78 -11.43 -7.07 8.56
CA ASP A 78 -11.35 -7.58 7.19
C ASP A 78 -9.90 -7.55 6.69
N ALA A 79 -9.29 -8.71 6.71
CA ALA A 79 -7.89 -8.90 6.32
C ALA A 79 -7.61 -8.47 4.86
N SER A 80 -8.59 -8.64 3.97
CA SER A 80 -8.43 -8.33 2.54
C SER A 80 -8.19 -6.84 2.28
N GLN A 81 -8.63 -5.98 3.18
CA GLN A 81 -8.52 -4.53 3.06
C GLN A 81 -7.22 -3.96 3.63
N LEU A 82 -6.45 -4.75 4.39
CA LEU A 82 -5.20 -4.30 4.99
C LEU A 82 -4.05 -4.32 3.99
N ASN A 83 -4.13 -3.43 3.02
CA ASN A 83 -3.15 -3.31 1.95
C ASN A 83 -2.20 -2.15 2.23
N PHE A 84 -0.90 -2.45 2.21
CA PHE A 84 0.16 -1.46 2.36
C PHE A 84 0.79 -1.15 1.02
N ARG A 85 0.67 0.11 0.59
CA ARG A 85 1.33 0.64 -0.60
C ARG A 85 2.68 1.23 -0.23
N TYR A 86 3.72 0.88 -0.98
CA TYR A 86 5.04 1.46 -0.83
C TYR A 86 5.72 1.66 -2.19
N GLU A 87 6.70 2.52 -2.22
CA GLU A 87 7.46 2.84 -3.42
C GLU A 87 8.94 2.54 -3.19
N ILE A 88 9.57 1.93 -4.19
CA ILE A 88 11.00 1.66 -4.18
C ILE A 88 11.62 2.35 -5.39
N TYR A 89 12.66 3.14 -5.14
CA TYR A 89 13.45 3.74 -6.20
C TYR A 89 14.42 2.71 -6.79
N ASP A 90 14.33 2.48 -8.09
CA ASP A 90 15.22 1.55 -8.80
C ASP A 90 16.56 2.21 -9.12
N TYR A 91 17.45 2.18 -8.15
CA TYR A 91 18.79 2.71 -8.30
C TYR A 91 19.60 1.97 -9.37
N ALA A 92 19.34 0.66 -9.56
CA ALA A 92 20.06 -0.15 -10.54
C ALA A 92 19.71 0.25 -11.98
N GLU A 93 18.43 0.48 -12.25
CA GLU A 93 18.00 1.01 -13.56
C GLU A 93 18.44 2.47 -13.71
N ALA A 94 18.22 3.32 -12.72
CA ALA A 94 18.58 4.73 -12.78
C ALA A 94 20.09 4.97 -13.02
N ALA A 95 20.94 4.05 -12.56
CA ALA A 95 22.39 4.15 -12.75
C ALA A 95 22.84 3.80 -14.18
N LYS A 96 21.99 3.18 -15.00
CA LYS A 96 22.37 2.79 -16.35
C LYS A 96 22.59 3.99 -17.24
N ARG A 97 23.68 3.99 -17.98
CA ARG A 97 24.12 5.08 -18.83
C ARG A 97 23.07 5.52 -19.86
N LYS A 98 22.35 4.55 -20.43
CA LYS A 98 21.28 4.77 -21.41
C LYS A 98 20.14 5.68 -20.90
N TYR A 99 19.97 5.78 -19.59
CA TYR A 99 18.90 6.57 -18.95
C TYR A 99 19.37 7.93 -18.43
N ARG A 100 20.63 8.30 -18.67
CA ARG A 100 21.09 9.64 -18.28
C ARG A 100 20.36 10.71 -19.07
N MET A 101 19.86 11.71 -18.34
CA MET A 101 19.09 12.82 -18.94
C MET A 101 19.94 13.67 -19.89
N ASN A 102 21.24 13.79 -19.61
CA ASN A 102 22.17 14.51 -20.49
C ASN A 102 22.58 13.61 -21.68
N PRO A 103 22.22 13.97 -22.94
CA PRO A 103 22.57 13.18 -24.12
C PRO A 103 24.07 12.96 -24.30
N ALA A 104 24.91 13.95 -23.95
CA ALA A 104 26.36 13.83 -24.05
C ALA A 104 26.92 12.75 -23.13
N GLU A 105 26.31 12.54 -21.96
CA GLU A 105 26.71 11.50 -21.02
C GLU A 105 26.26 10.09 -21.46
N ARG A 106 25.19 9.99 -22.25
CA ARG A 106 24.73 8.70 -22.78
C ARG A 106 25.74 8.12 -23.78
N ASN A 107 26.37 8.99 -24.57
CA ASN A 107 27.26 8.59 -25.66
C ASN A 107 28.75 8.43 -25.21
N LEU A 108 29.05 8.69 -23.95
CA LEU A 108 30.42 8.55 -23.45
C LEU A 108 30.89 7.07 -23.50
N ASN A 109 31.94 6.82 -24.35
CA ASN A 109 32.58 5.49 -24.50
C ASN A 109 31.64 4.36 -25.00
N THR A 110 30.67 4.67 -25.86
CA THR A 110 29.90 3.65 -26.57
C THR A 110 30.07 3.82 -28.07
N ASP A 111 30.22 2.70 -28.78
CA ASP A 111 30.23 2.67 -30.25
C ASP A 111 28.83 2.88 -30.84
N VAL A 112 27.83 3.02 -29.99
CA VAL A 112 26.44 3.21 -30.36
C VAL A 112 26.16 4.72 -30.34
N ASN A 113 25.90 5.26 -31.52
CA ASN A 113 25.50 6.66 -31.69
C ASN A 113 24.02 6.81 -31.28
N VAL A 114 23.78 7.06 -30.01
CA VAL A 114 22.40 7.29 -29.50
C VAL A 114 21.94 8.66 -29.99
N ASN A 115 20.80 8.69 -30.69
CA ASN A 115 20.21 9.95 -31.13
C ASN A 115 19.86 10.80 -29.90
N PRO A 116 20.38 12.01 -29.75
CA PRO A 116 20.12 12.87 -28.59
C PRO A 116 18.65 13.27 -28.45
N ASN A 117 17.87 13.18 -29.54
CA ASN A 117 16.43 13.50 -29.56
C ASN A 117 15.55 12.26 -29.42
N GLU A 118 16.14 11.08 -29.23
CA GLU A 118 15.37 9.87 -29.06
C GLU A 118 14.68 9.85 -27.68
N GLU A 119 13.40 9.58 -27.69
CA GLU A 119 12.62 9.37 -26.46
C GLU A 119 13.12 8.11 -25.75
N ILE A 120 13.39 8.25 -24.46
CA ILE A 120 13.81 7.13 -23.65
C ILE A 120 12.59 6.54 -22.97
N TRP A 121 12.38 5.25 -23.12
CA TRP A 121 11.32 4.51 -22.48
C TRP A 121 11.89 3.57 -21.43
N ILE A 122 11.22 3.50 -20.28
CA ILE A 122 11.57 2.60 -19.18
C ILE A 122 10.39 1.71 -18.84
N ALA A 123 10.71 0.50 -18.42
CA ALA A 123 9.75 -0.38 -17.78
C ALA A 123 9.62 0.02 -16.31
N LYS A 124 8.40 0.29 -15.88
CA LYS A 124 8.07 0.68 -14.51
C LYS A 124 7.09 -0.31 -13.91
N ASP A 125 7.44 -0.90 -12.78
CA ASP A 125 6.52 -1.73 -12.03
C ASP A 125 5.52 -0.85 -11.27
N THR A 126 4.26 -1.17 -11.41
CA THR A 126 3.17 -0.50 -10.73
C THR A 126 2.16 -1.48 -10.20
N ALA A 127 1.53 -1.12 -9.09
CA ALA A 127 0.44 -1.89 -8.51
C ALA A 127 -0.71 -0.97 -8.13
N TYR A 128 -1.92 -1.47 -8.28
CA TYR A 128 -3.14 -0.80 -7.84
C TYR A 128 -4.15 -1.84 -7.34
N ILE A 129 -5.17 -1.37 -6.66
CA ILE A 129 -6.29 -2.20 -6.20
C ILE A 129 -7.44 -1.95 -7.15
N ASP A 130 -8.01 -3.02 -7.73
CA ASP A 130 -9.17 -2.91 -8.62
C ASP A 130 -10.49 -2.71 -7.83
N GLU A 131 -11.60 -2.59 -8.55
CA GLU A 131 -12.93 -2.37 -7.98
C GLU A 131 -13.40 -3.54 -7.10
N GLU A 132 -12.85 -4.75 -7.34
CA GLU A 132 -13.14 -5.96 -6.56
C GLU A 132 -12.22 -6.09 -5.33
N GLY A 133 -11.31 -5.15 -5.09
CA GLY A 133 -10.36 -5.15 -3.98
C GLY A 133 -9.11 -6.03 -4.20
N LYS A 134 -8.90 -6.53 -5.42
CA LYS A 134 -7.77 -7.37 -5.77
C LYS A 134 -6.55 -6.53 -6.14
N ILE A 135 -5.38 -6.95 -5.66
CA ILE A 135 -4.11 -6.31 -6.01
C ILE A 135 -3.71 -6.72 -7.42
N ILE A 136 -3.68 -5.77 -8.33
CA ILE A 136 -3.19 -5.93 -9.69
C ILE A 136 -1.78 -5.39 -9.77
N ARG A 137 -0.86 -6.21 -10.28
CA ARG A 137 0.54 -5.85 -10.52
C ARG A 137 0.80 -5.88 -12.01
N GLN A 138 1.41 -4.83 -12.52
CA GLN A 138 1.74 -4.73 -13.94
C GLN A 138 3.03 -3.94 -14.15
N THR A 139 3.74 -4.26 -15.22
CA THR A 139 4.85 -3.47 -15.70
C THR A 139 4.36 -2.62 -16.87
N ILE A 140 4.48 -1.31 -16.77
CA ILE A 140 4.11 -0.36 -17.81
C ILE A 140 5.36 0.23 -18.46
N ASN A 141 5.29 0.51 -19.76
CA ASN A 141 6.31 1.31 -20.43
C ASN A 141 5.97 2.77 -20.29
N ARG A 142 6.91 3.57 -19.80
CA ARG A 142 6.74 5.00 -19.58
C ARG A 142 7.92 5.76 -20.17
N GLN A 143 7.63 6.92 -20.78
CA GLN A 143 8.66 7.83 -21.20
C GLN A 143 9.41 8.41 -20.00
N LEU A 144 10.74 8.40 -20.06
CA LEU A 144 11.58 8.97 -19.01
C LEU A 144 11.53 10.50 -19.08
N THR A 145 10.92 11.13 -18.08
CA THR A 145 10.80 12.58 -17.95
C THR A 145 11.56 13.13 -16.76
N GLY A 146 11.85 12.30 -15.77
CA GLY A 146 12.55 12.72 -14.57
C GLY A 146 12.94 11.56 -13.65
N PRO A 147 13.64 11.86 -12.55
CA PRO A 147 14.09 10.82 -11.60
C PRO A 147 12.95 10.03 -10.97
N TRP A 148 11.77 10.62 -10.81
CA TRP A 148 10.59 9.95 -10.26
C TRP A 148 10.04 8.82 -11.14
N ASP A 149 10.44 8.74 -12.40
CA ASP A 149 10.02 7.65 -13.28
C ASP A 149 10.65 6.30 -12.89
N PHE A 150 11.72 6.32 -12.09
CA PHE A 150 12.34 5.13 -11.50
C PHE A 150 11.71 4.67 -10.18
N LEU A 151 10.64 5.32 -9.72
CA LEU A 151 9.88 4.87 -8.56
C LEU A 151 8.92 3.75 -8.96
N ASN A 152 9.20 2.53 -8.55
CA ASN A 152 8.31 1.39 -8.69
C ASN A 152 7.32 1.35 -7.53
N THR A 153 6.06 1.06 -7.82
CA THR A 153 4.98 1.01 -6.83
C THR A 153 4.58 -0.42 -6.56
N TYR A 154 4.55 -0.79 -5.28
CA TYR A 154 4.15 -2.12 -4.82
C TYR A 154 3.03 -2.01 -3.80
N ILE A 155 2.13 -2.98 -3.83
CA ILE A 155 1.09 -3.15 -2.82
C ILE A 155 1.20 -4.57 -2.27
N VAL A 156 1.19 -4.69 -0.95
CA VAL A 156 1.16 -5.98 -0.25
C VAL A 156 0.03 -5.99 0.75
N ASN A 157 -0.69 -7.11 0.83
CA ASN A 157 -1.60 -7.32 1.94
C ASN A 157 -0.76 -7.65 3.18
N VAL A 158 -1.00 -6.92 4.27
CA VAL A 158 -0.18 -7.07 5.50
C VAL A 158 -0.72 -8.14 6.44
N TYR A 159 -1.80 -8.80 6.05
CA TYR A 159 -2.30 -9.92 6.82
C TYR A 159 -1.53 -11.20 6.46
N PRO A 160 -1.27 -12.08 7.42
CA PRO A 160 -0.54 -13.31 7.13
C PRO A 160 -1.27 -14.16 6.10
N ASP A 161 -0.52 -14.72 5.15
CA ASP A 161 -1.07 -15.73 4.25
C ASP A 161 -1.34 -17.02 5.02
N THR A 162 -2.62 -17.32 5.21
CA THR A 162 -3.05 -18.52 5.92
C THR A 162 -3.14 -19.75 5.02
N THR A 163 -3.01 -19.57 3.71
CA THR A 163 -3.12 -20.66 2.72
C THR A 163 -1.93 -21.62 2.79
N CYS A 164 -0.78 -21.19 3.29
CA CYS A 164 0.37 -22.08 3.52
C CYS A 164 0.04 -23.31 4.40
N TRP A 165 -0.96 -23.17 5.28
CA TRP A 165 -1.36 -24.24 6.20
C TRP A 165 -2.23 -25.29 5.53
N VAL A 166 -2.89 -24.95 4.43
CA VAL A 166 -3.65 -25.92 3.63
C VAL A 166 -2.74 -26.99 3.01
N ASN A 167 -1.50 -26.61 2.69
CA ASN A 167 -0.53 -27.54 2.12
C ASN A 167 -0.09 -28.59 3.13
N ASP A 168 0.09 -28.19 4.41
CA ASP A 168 0.50 -29.10 5.47
C ASP A 168 -0.67 -29.89 6.07
N PHE A 169 -1.88 -29.30 6.02
CA PHE A 169 -3.08 -29.84 6.66
C PHE A 169 -4.31 -29.67 5.75
N PRO A 170 -4.36 -30.39 4.61
CA PRO A 170 -5.36 -30.15 3.56
C PRO A 170 -6.81 -30.42 3.97
N ASN A 171 -7.02 -31.14 5.07
CA ASN A 171 -8.37 -31.49 5.59
C ASN A 171 -8.77 -30.67 6.82
N ALA A 172 -7.95 -29.70 7.21
CA ALA A 172 -8.22 -28.87 8.38
C ALA A 172 -8.69 -27.49 7.98
N ASP A 173 -9.64 -26.96 8.73
CA ASP A 173 -10.06 -25.57 8.63
C ASP A 173 -8.91 -24.69 9.14
N ASN A 174 -8.40 -23.82 8.29
CA ASN A 174 -7.34 -22.87 8.64
C ASN A 174 -7.67 -22.06 9.90
N GLU A 175 -8.94 -21.69 10.07
CA GLU A 175 -9.40 -20.94 11.23
C GLU A 175 -9.22 -21.74 12.53
N VAL A 176 -9.48 -23.05 12.50
CA VAL A 176 -9.30 -23.92 13.67
C VAL A 176 -7.83 -24.01 14.08
N TYR A 177 -6.92 -24.15 13.10
CA TYR A 177 -5.47 -24.17 13.39
C TYR A 177 -5.00 -22.84 13.95
N MET A 178 -5.45 -21.76 13.40
CA MET A 178 -5.06 -20.44 13.84
C MET A 178 -5.56 -20.15 15.25
N ARG A 179 -6.77 -20.55 15.60
CA ARG A 179 -7.31 -20.45 16.97
C ARG A 179 -6.56 -21.34 17.96
N HIS A 180 -6.13 -22.51 17.53
CA HIS A 180 -5.45 -23.46 18.40
C HIS A 180 -4.02 -23.02 18.73
N TYR A 181 -3.28 -22.58 17.74
CA TYR A 181 -1.88 -22.19 17.90
C TYR A 181 -1.71 -20.70 18.24
N PHE A 182 -2.69 -19.87 17.97
CA PHE A 182 -2.65 -18.43 18.17
C PHE A 182 -3.89 -17.98 18.93
N SER A 183 -3.77 -18.10 20.23
CA SER A 183 -4.86 -18.01 21.22
C SER A 183 -5.61 -16.68 21.25
N ASN A 184 -5.16 -15.65 20.58
CA ASN A 184 -5.82 -14.34 20.53
C ASN A 184 -6.58 -14.07 19.23
N ALA A 185 -6.69 -15.05 18.32
CA ALA A 185 -7.38 -14.97 17.03
C ALA A 185 -7.01 -13.74 16.16
N ALA A 186 -6.08 -12.94 16.61
CA ALA A 186 -5.60 -11.78 15.89
C ALA A 186 -4.34 -12.21 15.16
N TYR A 187 -4.50 -12.61 13.92
CA TYR A 187 -3.44 -13.00 12.99
C TYR A 187 -2.33 -11.95 12.82
N ASN A 188 -2.55 -10.75 13.37
CA ASN A 188 -1.63 -9.63 13.33
C ASN A 188 -0.36 -9.80 14.17
N ASP A 189 -0.22 -10.89 14.92
CA ASP A 189 1.02 -11.23 15.62
C ASP A 189 1.98 -12.10 14.76
N TYR A 190 1.53 -12.51 13.56
CA TYR A 190 2.30 -13.32 12.65
C TYR A 190 3.25 -12.52 11.77
N PRO A 191 4.47 -13.02 11.54
CA PRO A 191 5.29 -12.51 10.46
C PRO A 191 4.61 -12.84 9.11
N VAL A 192 4.64 -11.90 8.18
CA VAL A 192 4.29 -12.16 6.79
C VAL A 192 5.30 -13.18 6.28
N VAL A 193 4.84 -14.37 5.93
CA VAL A 193 5.65 -15.36 5.25
C VAL A 193 5.53 -15.02 3.77
N GLY A 194 6.53 -14.35 3.25
CA GLY A 194 6.65 -14.07 1.81
C GLY A 194 7.34 -15.20 1.11
#